data_d11f904811ba2a12598616f30c8c1245
#
_entry.id   d11f904811ba2a12598616f30c8c1245
#
_cell.length_a   1.000
_cell.length_b   1.000
_cell.length_c   1.000
_cell.angle_alpha   90.00
_cell.angle_beta   90.00
_cell.angle_gamma   90.00
#
_symmetry.space_group_name_H-M   'P 1'
#
loop_
_entity.id
_entity.type
_entity.pdbx_description
1 polymer ?
#
loop_
_entity_poly.entity_id
_entity_poly.type
_entity_poly.pdbx_seq_one_letter_code
_entity_poly.pdbx_strand_id
1 'polypeptide(L)'
;DILTLLVHLGYLTYDSELIKVAAKESGICEEIFESFDEKPTTSFLYSLVMDPYSLGYNSNSFDLPLNHKVFLAAFDTIKELASKGPCVFVGRCADYALEDFDNCISVYVHAPFEDRIKRIENEYGIPNGKSKEMLMKKDKQRSSYYNYYSSNKWGDAKSYDLCLNSSYLGIDGSVDLIKKVIAMKESEK
;
A
#
# COMPACT_ATOMS: atom_id res chain seq x y z
N ASP A 1 6.83 16.22 -1.86
CA ASP A 1 7.13 14.91 -1.27
C ASP A 1 7.85 14.01 -2.29
N ILE A 2 8.24 12.79 -1.88
CA ILE A 2 8.97 11.85 -2.76
C ILE A 2 8.16 11.54 -4.02
N LEU A 3 6.86 11.39 -3.91
CA LEU A 3 5.97 11.11 -5.05
C LEU A 3 5.93 12.25 -6.06
N THR A 4 5.81 13.48 -5.59
CA THR A 4 5.83 14.68 -6.44
C THR A 4 7.09 14.74 -7.29
N LEU A 5 8.23 14.36 -6.72
CA LEU A 5 9.49 14.34 -7.45
C LEU A 5 9.61 13.19 -8.45
N LEU A 6 8.99 12.02 -8.17
CA LEU A 6 8.93 10.91 -9.12
C LEU A 6 8.00 11.21 -10.31
N VAL A 7 6.91 11.95 -10.08
CA VAL A 7 6.06 12.49 -11.17
C VAL A 7 6.85 13.38 -12.12
N HIS A 8 7.73 14.23 -11.61
CA HIS A 8 8.59 15.08 -12.45
C HIS A 8 9.58 14.30 -13.33
N LEU A 9 9.78 13.00 -13.04
CA LEU A 9 10.57 12.11 -13.87
C LEU A 9 9.75 11.40 -14.95
N GLY A 10 8.46 11.70 -15.06
CA GLY A 10 7.58 11.11 -16.06
C GLY A 10 6.95 9.78 -15.67
N TYR A 11 7.09 9.34 -14.39
CA TYR A 11 6.38 8.16 -13.91
C TYR A 11 4.93 8.50 -13.56
N LEU A 12 4.00 7.64 -13.97
CA LEU A 12 2.63 7.68 -13.49
C LEU A 12 2.61 7.22 -12.03
N THR A 13 2.01 8.02 -11.16
CA THR A 13 1.94 7.68 -9.72
C THR A 13 0.52 7.36 -9.32
N TYR A 14 0.33 6.25 -8.61
CA TYR A 14 -0.95 5.77 -8.13
C TYR A 14 -0.94 5.67 -6.60
N ASP A 15 -1.64 6.58 -5.95
CA ASP A 15 -1.94 6.55 -4.51
C ASP A 15 -3.45 6.41 -4.29
N SER A 16 -4.16 7.45 -3.87
CA SER A 16 -5.62 7.44 -3.73
C SER A 16 -6.36 7.28 -5.06
N GLU A 17 -5.75 7.69 -6.17
CA GLU A 17 -6.32 7.52 -7.51
C GLU A 17 -6.45 6.05 -7.94
N LEU A 18 -5.60 5.16 -7.41
CA LEU A 18 -5.72 3.72 -7.65
C LEU A 18 -7.10 3.20 -7.24
N ILE A 19 -7.64 3.71 -6.13
CA ILE A 19 -8.96 3.33 -5.62
C ILE A 19 -10.05 3.65 -6.63
N LYS A 20 -9.99 4.83 -7.27
CA LYS A 20 -10.98 5.25 -8.27
C LYS A 20 -10.94 4.37 -9.51
N VAL A 21 -9.73 4.03 -9.96
CA VAL A 21 -9.55 3.14 -11.13
C VAL A 21 -10.08 1.74 -10.78
N ALA A 22 -9.69 1.17 -9.65
CA ALA A 22 -10.13 -0.14 -9.21
C ALA A 22 -11.65 -0.22 -8.97
N ALA A 23 -12.25 0.83 -8.41
CA ALA A 23 -13.70 0.94 -8.23
C ALA A 23 -14.43 0.92 -9.57
N LYS A 24 -13.95 1.71 -10.54
CA LYS A 24 -14.53 1.79 -11.89
C LYS A 24 -14.44 0.45 -12.62
N GLU A 25 -13.32 -0.23 -12.54
CA GLU A 25 -13.08 -1.51 -13.25
C GLU A 25 -13.84 -2.68 -12.61
N SER A 26 -13.92 -2.72 -11.29
CA SER A 26 -14.61 -3.79 -10.55
C SER A 26 -16.13 -3.61 -10.46
N GLY A 27 -16.66 -2.42 -10.78
CA GLY A 27 -18.07 -2.07 -10.59
C GLY A 27 -18.47 -1.90 -9.11
N ILE A 28 -17.51 -1.88 -8.19
CA ILE A 28 -17.75 -1.59 -6.76
C ILE A 28 -17.76 -0.08 -6.58
N CYS A 29 -18.74 0.44 -5.82
CA CYS A 29 -18.88 1.87 -5.56
C CYS A 29 -17.62 2.45 -4.89
N GLU A 30 -17.18 3.65 -5.32
CA GLU A 30 -15.96 4.31 -4.83
C GLU A 30 -15.99 4.53 -3.31
N GLU A 31 -17.15 4.92 -2.75
CA GLU A 31 -17.30 5.13 -1.30
C GLU A 31 -17.09 3.83 -0.51
N ILE A 32 -17.45 2.68 -1.09
CA ILE A 32 -17.17 1.37 -0.51
C ILE A 32 -15.67 1.10 -0.53
N PHE A 33 -15.00 1.33 -1.66
CA PHE A 33 -13.57 1.20 -1.75
C PHE A 33 -12.84 2.05 -0.71
N GLU A 34 -13.16 3.34 -0.62
CA GLU A 34 -12.56 4.26 0.35
C GLU A 34 -12.80 3.82 1.80
N SER A 35 -13.98 3.27 2.09
CA SER A 35 -14.32 2.81 3.44
C SER A 35 -13.55 1.56 3.86
N PHE A 36 -13.10 0.75 2.92
CA PHE A 36 -12.33 -0.49 3.15
C PHE A 36 -10.85 -0.41 2.79
N ASP A 37 -10.40 0.73 2.26
CA ASP A 37 -9.00 0.94 1.87
C ASP A 37 -8.05 0.71 3.06
N GLU A 38 -7.05 -0.13 2.84
CA GLU A 38 -6.07 -0.54 3.85
C GLU A 38 -6.68 -1.06 5.18
N LYS A 39 -7.90 -1.59 5.18
CA LYS A 39 -8.50 -2.21 6.36
C LYS A 39 -8.42 -3.73 6.27
N PRO A 40 -7.78 -4.39 7.24
CA PRO A 40 -7.77 -5.85 7.30
C PRO A 40 -9.18 -6.39 7.61
N THR A 41 -9.46 -7.58 7.11
CA THR A 41 -10.72 -8.27 7.38
C THR A 41 -10.75 -8.73 8.84
N THR A 42 -11.42 -8.03 9.72
CA THR A 42 -11.68 -8.50 11.09
C THR A 42 -12.77 -9.58 11.11
N SER A 43 -13.56 -9.68 10.06
CA SER A 43 -14.77 -10.52 9.99
C SER A 43 -14.51 -11.97 9.59
N PHE A 44 -13.39 -12.29 8.93
CA PHE A 44 -13.14 -13.65 8.44
C PHE A 44 -12.95 -14.65 9.60
N LEU A 45 -12.16 -14.30 10.61
CA LEU A 45 -12.01 -15.13 11.80
C LEU A 45 -13.31 -15.20 12.61
N TYR A 46 -14.10 -14.11 12.62
CA TYR A 46 -15.37 -14.07 13.31
C TYR A 46 -16.44 -14.93 12.61
N SER A 47 -16.49 -14.91 11.29
CA SER A 47 -17.39 -15.77 10.52
C SER A 47 -17.00 -17.25 10.58
N LEU A 48 -15.70 -17.56 10.65
CA LEU A 48 -15.20 -18.92 10.76
C LEU A 48 -15.46 -19.53 12.15
N VAL A 49 -15.47 -18.70 13.20
CA VAL A 49 -15.67 -19.11 14.59
C VAL A 49 -17.16 -19.13 14.97
N MET A 50 -17.97 -18.23 14.39
CA MET A 50 -19.40 -18.07 14.77
C MET A 50 -20.37 -18.88 13.92
N ASP A 51 -19.96 -19.38 12.75
CA ASP A 51 -20.85 -20.23 11.95
C ASP A 51 -20.14 -21.46 11.37
N PRO A 52 -19.87 -22.49 12.21
CA PRO A 52 -19.31 -23.75 11.75
C PRO A 52 -20.25 -24.51 10.79
N TYR A 53 -21.54 -24.11 10.70
CA TYR A 53 -22.53 -24.75 9.85
C TYR A 53 -22.71 -24.07 8.48
N SER A 54 -22.15 -22.91 8.25
CA SER A 54 -22.20 -22.27 6.92
C SER A 54 -21.32 -22.97 5.86
N LEU A 55 -20.49 -23.92 6.27
CA LEU A 55 -19.69 -24.79 5.39
C LEU A 55 -20.47 -25.91 4.71
N GLY A 56 -21.75 -26.06 5.00
CA GLY A 56 -22.56 -27.16 4.49
C GLY A 56 -23.93 -26.72 3.99
N TYR A 57 -24.04 -25.96 2.92
CA TYR A 57 -25.14 -26.06 1.95
C TYR A 57 -25.11 -24.92 0.93
N ASN A 58 -24.99 -25.32 -0.34
CA ASN A 58 -25.05 -24.56 -1.60
C ASN A 58 -23.74 -24.00 -2.16
N SER A 59 -23.11 -24.85 -2.91
CA SER A 59 -21.99 -24.65 -3.80
C SER A 59 -22.34 -23.86 -5.07
N ASN A 60 -22.64 -22.56 -5.01
CA ASN A 60 -22.65 -21.78 -6.25
C ASN A 60 -22.35 -20.28 -6.11
N SER A 61 -22.03 -19.78 -4.94
CA SER A 61 -21.50 -18.42 -4.79
C SER A 61 -20.75 -18.35 -3.46
N PHE A 62 -19.44 -18.59 -3.48
CA PHE A 62 -18.58 -18.12 -2.41
C PHE A 62 -18.63 -16.59 -2.46
N ASP A 63 -19.53 -15.99 -1.72
CA ASP A 63 -19.63 -14.55 -1.59
C ASP A 63 -18.51 -14.10 -0.65
N LEU A 64 -17.34 -13.78 -1.26
CA LEU A 64 -16.18 -13.30 -0.53
C LEU A 64 -16.54 -12.04 0.27
N PRO A 65 -16.05 -11.90 1.50
CA PRO A 65 -16.21 -10.66 2.27
C PRO A 65 -15.82 -9.43 1.43
N LEU A 66 -16.56 -8.34 1.58
CA LEU A 66 -16.42 -7.16 0.74
C LEU A 66 -14.99 -6.59 0.74
N ASN A 67 -14.30 -6.55 1.88
CA ASN A 67 -12.89 -6.15 1.96
C ASN A 67 -11.95 -7.06 1.15
N HIS A 68 -12.29 -8.34 1.02
CA HIS A 68 -11.50 -9.24 0.18
C HIS A 68 -11.73 -8.96 -1.31
N LYS A 69 -12.99 -8.68 -1.70
CA LYS A 69 -13.31 -8.23 -3.07
C LYS A 69 -12.60 -6.92 -3.42
N VAL A 70 -12.59 -5.96 -2.50
CA VAL A 70 -11.87 -4.68 -2.65
C VAL A 70 -10.36 -4.91 -2.79
N PHE A 71 -9.77 -5.78 -1.97
CA PHE A 71 -8.36 -6.14 -2.10
C PHE A 71 -8.04 -6.77 -3.46
N LEU A 72 -8.81 -7.78 -3.89
CA LEU A 72 -8.59 -8.44 -5.18
C LEU A 72 -8.71 -7.47 -6.35
N ALA A 73 -9.73 -6.60 -6.34
CA ALA A 73 -9.90 -5.59 -7.38
C ALA A 73 -8.71 -4.62 -7.45
N ALA A 74 -8.20 -4.16 -6.30
CA ALA A 74 -7.01 -3.32 -6.26
C ALA A 74 -5.76 -4.08 -6.75
N PHE A 75 -5.61 -5.34 -6.37
CA PHE A 75 -4.52 -6.22 -6.76
C PHE A 75 -4.48 -6.43 -8.29
N ASP A 76 -5.62 -6.74 -8.91
CA ASP A 76 -5.73 -6.93 -10.35
C ASP A 76 -5.48 -5.62 -11.11
N THR A 77 -6.01 -4.50 -10.62
CA THR A 77 -5.77 -3.17 -11.19
C THR A 77 -4.30 -2.78 -11.15
N ILE A 78 -3.59 -3.07 -10.04
CA ILE A 78 -2.13 -2.83 -9.93
C ILE A 78 -1.39 -3.59 -11.03
N LYS A 79 -1.67 -4.88 -11.22
CA LYS A 79 -1.04 -5.70 -12.27
C LYS A 79 -1.33 -5.17 -13.68
N GLU A 80 -2.57 -4.80 -13.93
CA GLU A 80 -2.96 -4.25 -15.23
C GLU A 80 -2.26 -2.91 -15.51
N LEU A 81 -2.22 -1.99 -14.55
CA LEU A 81 -1.55 -0.70 -14.71
C LEU A 81 -0.04 -0.85 -14.88
N ALA A 82 0.59 -1.77 -14.13
CA ALA A 82 2.01 -2.06 -14.25
C ALA A 82 2.39 -2.62 -15.63
N SER A 83 1.48 -3.37 -16.27
CA SER A 83 1.71 -3.90 -17.62
C SER A 83 1.64 -2.85 -18.74
N LYS A 84 1.02 -1.69 -18.45
CA LYS A 84 0.83 -0.59 -19.43
C LYS A 84 2.04 0.34 -19.56
N GLY A 85 2.94 0.35 -18.58
CA GLY A 85 4.16 1.16 -18.63
C GLY A 85 4.75 1.50 -17.25
N PRO A 86 5.82 2.31 -17.23
CA PRO A 86 6.49 2.70 -16.00
C PRO A 86 5.55 3.47 -15.06
N CYS A 87 5.43 2.99 -13.82
CA CYS A 87 4.54 3.59 -12.83
C CYS A 87 5.06 3.39 -11.41
N VAL A 88 4.51 4.17 -10.47
CA VAL A 88 4.81 4.11 -9.03
C VAL A 88 3.52 3.89 -8.27
N PHE A 89 3.47 2.86 -7.45
CA PHE A 89 2.36 2.58 -6.56
C PHE A 89 2.71 2.88 -5.11
N VAL A 90 1.74 3.37 -4.35
CA VAL A 90 1.91 3.66 -2.92
C VAL A 90 1.03 2.75 -2.08
N GLY A 91 1.67 1.85 -1.34
CA GLY A 91 0.98 0.95 -0.41
C GLY A 91 0.14 -0.12 -1.11
N ARG A 92 -1.00 -0.50 -0.52
CA ARG A 92 -2.00 -1.50 -0.98
C ARG A 92 -1.40 -2.85 -1.34
N CYS A 93 -0.27 -3.22 -0.71
CA CYS A 93 0.47 -4.44 -1.02
C CYS A 93 0.91 -4.52 -2.50
N ALA A 94 1.24 -3.38 -3.13
CA ALA A 94 1.63 -3.34 -4.54
C ALA A 94 2.91 -4.13 -4.80
N ASP A 95 3.85 -4.14 -3.86
CA ASP A 95 5.05 -4.97 -3.88
C ASP A 95 4.72 -6.47 -3.95
N TYR A 96 3.70 -6.92 -3.20
CA TYR A 96 3.19 -8.28 -3.26
C TYR A 96 2.45 -8.57 -4.57
N ALA A 97 1.64 -7.62 -5.04
CA ALA A 97 0.94 -7.77 -6.32
C ALA A 97 1.91 -7.90 -7.51
N LEU A 98 3.09 -7.28 -7.41
CA LEU A 98 4.09 -7.22 -8.47
C LEU A 98 5.32 -8.11 -8.21
N GLU A 99 5.23 -9.08 -7.28
CA GLU A 99 6.36 -9.96 -6.93
C GLU A 99 6.90 -10.77 -8.12
N ASP A 100 6.04 -11.07 -9.10
CA ASP A 100 6.42 -11.79 -10.33
C ASP A 100 6.96 -10.86 -11.44
N PHE A 101 7.03 -9.53 -11.20
CA PHE A 101 7.51 -8.56 -12.18
C PHE A 101 9.01 -8.30 -12.00
N ASP A 102 9.85 -8.77 -12.93
CA ASP A 102 11.32 -8.60 -12.89
C ASP A 102 11.76 -7.12 -12.78
N ASN A 103 10.92 -6.19 -13.25
CA ASN A 103 11.21 -4.76 -13.28
C ASN A 103 10.63 -3.99 -12.08
N CYS A 104 10.12 -4.66 -11.07
CA CYS A 104 9.62 -4.05 -9.87
C CYS A 104 10.77 -3.76 -8.89
N ILE A 105 10.73 -2.59 -8.21
CA ILE A 105 11.59 -2.24 -7.09
C ILE A 105 10.69 -1.88 -5.92
N SER A 106 10.78 -2.67 -4.86
CA SER A 106 10.03 -2.44 -3.63
C SER A 106 10.84 -1.55 -2.67
N VAL A 107 10.24 -0.42 -2.26
CA VAL A 107 10.91 0.59 -1.42
C VAL A 107 10.13 0.84 -0.14
N TYR A 108 10.77 0.64 1.00
CA TYR A 108 10.23 1.02 2.30
C TYR A 108 10.83 2.32 2.79
N VAL A 109 9.99 3.35 2.86
CA VAL A 109 10.39 4.67 3.38
C VAL A 109 9.97 4.79 4.84
N HIS A 110 10.93 5.05 5.72
CA HIS A 110 10.65 5.24 7.15
C HIS A 110 11.31 6.51 7.69
N ALA A 111 10.90 6.91 8.88
CA ALA A 111 11.52 7.98 9.65
C ALA A 111 11.29 7.73 11.15
N PRO A 112 12.14 8.29 12.05
CA PRO A 112 11.90 8.27 13.48
C PRO A 112 10.52 8.79 13.84
N PHE A 113 9.89 8.21 14.86
CA PHE A 113 8.53 8.52 15.24
C PHE A 113 8.31 10.01 15.55
N GLU A 114 9.25 10.63 16.28
CA GLU A 114 9.18 12.03 16.65
C GLU A 114 9.30 12.98 15.43
N ASP A 115 10.08 12.62 14.44
CA ASP A 115 10.21 13.42 13.20
C ASP A 115 8.93 13.34 12.37
N ARG A 116 8.30 12.18 12.36
CA ARG A 116 7.00 11.98 11.70
C ARG A 116 5.88 12.77 12.38
N ILE A 117 5.89 12.87 13.72
CA ILE A 117 4.96 13.70 14.47
C ILE A 117 5.14 15.17 14.10
N LYS A 118 6.39 15.68 14.16
CA LYS A 118 6.71 17.08 13.80
C LYS A 118 6.25 17.41 12.38
N ARG A 119 6.46 16.50 11.45
CA ARG A 119 6.01 16.67 10.05
C ARG A 119 4.48 16.81 9.97
N ILE A 120 3.73 15.93 10.63
CA ILE A 120 2.26 15.98 10.65
C ILE A 120 1.77 17.30 11.26
N GLU A 121 2.40 17.76 12.32
CA GLU A 121 2.05 19.03 12.96
C GLU A 121 2.30 20.23 12.05
N ASN A 122 3.45 20.24 11.39
CA ASN A 122 3.87 21.37 10.55
C ASN A 122 3.12 21.40 9.19
N GLU A 123 2.93 20.26 8.55
CA GLU A 123 2.35 20.19 7.21
C GLU A 123 0.82 20.15 7.22
N TYR A 124 0.21 19.54 8.25
CA TYR A 124 -1.25 19.35 8.32
C TYR A 124 -1.92 20.14 9.45
N GLY A 125 -1.16 20.88 10.26
CA GLY A 125 -1.69 21.73 11.33
C GLY A 125 -2.40 20.93 12.45
N ILE A 126 -2.08 19.66 12.62
CA ILE A 126 -2.72 18.78 13.62
C ILE A 126 -2.05 18.99 14.98
N PRO A 127 -2.82 19.27 16.06
CA PRO A 127 -2.26 19.46 17.40
C PRO A 127 -1.49 18.24 17.92
N ASN A 128 -0.38 18.47 18.61
CA ASN A 128 0.58 17.47 19.10
C ASN A 128 -0.06 16.20 19.71
N GLY A 129 -1.02 16.34 20.62
CA GLY A 129 -1.65 15.17 21.25
C GLY A 129 -2.45 14.27 20.30
N LYS A 130 -3.02 14.84 19.23
CA LYS A 130 -3.78 14.10 18.22
C LYS A 130 -2.87 13.49 17.15
N SER A 131 -1.74 14.12 16.84
CA SER A 131 -0.76 13.66 15.84
C SER A 131 -0.19 12.30 16.21
N LYS A 132 0.18 12.13 17.48
CA LYS A 132 0.71 10.86 18.00
C LYS A 132 -0.31 9.72 17.87
N GLU A 133 -1.52 9.92 18.35
CA GLU A 133 -2.58 8.91 18.27
C GLU A 133 -2.92 8.54 16.82
N MET A 134 -3.06 9.56 15.97
CA MET A 134 -3.33 9.38 14.56
C MET A 134 -2.23 8.57 13.87
N LEU A 135 -0.97 8.88 14.13
CA LEU A 135 0.18 8.19 13.55
C LEU A 135 0.20 6.71 13.97
N MET A 136 0.06 6.43 15.28
CA MET A 136 0.00 5.07 15.79
C MET A 136 -1.16 4.26 15.19
N LYS A 137 -2.33 4.88 15.04
CA LYS A 137 -3.50 4.25 14.44
C LYS A 137 -3.26 3.91 12.97
N LYS A 138 -2.67 4.84 12.19
CA LYS A 138 -2.34 4.62 10.78
C LYS A 138 -1.27 3.55 10.58
N ASP A 139 -0.22 3.55 11.39
CA ASP A 139 0.82 2.52 11.32
C ASP A 139 0.25 1.12 11.65
N LYS A 140 -0.60 1.03 12.68
CA LYS A 140 -1.29 -0.21 13.03
C LYS A 140 -2.21 -0.69 11.91
N GLN A 141 -2.93 0.23 11.28
CA GLN A 141 -3.82 -0.09 10.16
C GLN A 141 -3.02 -0.65 8.98
N ARG A 142 -1.96 0.04 8.55
CA ARG A 142 -1.10 -0.38 7.44
C ARG A 142 -0.38 -1.70 7.71
N SER A 143 0.22 -1.85 8.90
CA SER A 143 0.89 -3.09 9.26
C SER A 143 -0.07 -4.27 9.32
N SER A 144 -1.28 -4.07 9.87
CA SER A 144 -2.28 -5.14 9.93
C SER A 144 -2.78 -5.53 8.54
N TYR A 145 -3.00 -4.55 7.66
CA TYR A 145 -3.41 -4.79 6.28
C TYR A 145 -2.33 -5.56 5.50
N TYR A 146 -1.11 -5.07 5.51
CA TYR A 146 0.01 -5.66 4.80
C TYR A 146 0.31 -7.09 5.27
N ASN A 147 0.41 -7.30 6.59
CA ASN A 147 0.69 -8.61 7.17
C ASN A 147 -0.43 -9.63 6.94
N TYR A 148 -1.67 -9.16 6.71
CA TYR A 148 -2.82 -10.04 6.45
C TYR A 148 -2.86 -10.49 4.98
N TYR A 149 -2.61 -9.58 4.03
CA TYR A 149 -2.77 -9.84 2.61
C TYR A 149 -1.49 -10.29 1.90
N SER A 150 -0.31 -9.98 2.45
CA SER A 150 0.96 -10.46 1.95
C SER A 150 1.54 -11.56 2.85
N SER A 151 2.45 -12.37 2.33
CA SER A 151 3.23 -13.33 3.11
C SER A 151 4.38 -12.66 3.87
N ASN A 152 4.55 -11.35 3.70
CA ASN A 152 5.64 -10.54 4.22
C ASN A 152 5.24 -9.81 5.50
N LYS A 153 6.23 -9.22 6.18
CA LYS A 153 6.03 -8.42 7.38
C LYS A 153 6.30 -6.95 7.11
N TRP A 154 5.32 -6.10 7.38
CA TRP A 154 5.44 -4.66 7.18
C TRP A 154 6.61 -4.06 7.96
N GLY A 155 7.49 -3.33 7.26
CA GLY A 155 8.68 -2.70 7.84
C GLY A 155 9.84 -3.65 8.14
N ASP A 156 9.75 -4.94 7.81
CA ASP A 156 10.90 -5.84 7.88
C ASP A 156 11.78 -5.61 6.65
N ALA A 157 13.06 -5.28 6.87
CA ALA A 157 14.00 -4.99 5.79
C ALA A 157 14.13 -6.13 4.76
N LYS A 158 13.83 -7.36 5.14
CA LYS A 158 13.85 -8.52 4.24
C LYS A 158 12.70 -8.56 3.24
N SER A 159 11.67 -7.77 3.48
CA SER A 159 10.48 -7.70 2.63
C SER A 159 10.61 -6.68 1.50
N TYR A 160 11.71 -5.94 1.43
CA TYR A 160 11.89 -4.84 0.47
C TYR A 160 13.28 -4.85 -0.15
N ASP A 161 13.40 -4.41 -1.41
CA ASP A 161 14.68 -4.24 -2.09
C ASP A 161 15.49 -3.07 -1.52
N LEU A 162 14.80 -2.01 -1.08
CA LEU A 162 15.41 -0.82 -0.50
C LEU A 162 14.64 -0.34 0.72
N CYS A 163 15.34 -0.14 1.84
CA CYS A 163 14.81 0.55 3.02
C CYS A 163 15.57 1.85 3.23
N LEU A 164 14.86 2.98 3.31
CA LEU A 164 15.52 4.27 3.49
C LEU A 164 14.91 5.09 4.61
N ASN A 165 15.78 5.78 5.35
CA ASN A 165 15.40 6.73 6.40
C ASN A 165 15.33 8.15 5.81
N SER A 166 14.10 8.64 5.57
CA SER A 166 13.88 9.95 4.99
C SER A 166 14.27 11.14 5.90
N SER A 167 14.36 10.93 7.21
CA SER A 167 14.90 11.97 8.12
C SER A 167 16.40 12.10 8.01
N TYR A 168 17.12 11.04 7.68
CA TYR A 168 18.58 11.08 7.50
C TYR A 168 18.97 11.65 6.14
N LEU A 169 18.29 11.28 5.09
CA LEU A 169 18.60 11.68 3.72
C LEU A 169 17.92 12.99 3.30
N GLY A 170 16.87 13.41 4.00
CA GLY A 170 15.93 14.41 3.49
C GLY A 170 15.10 13.88 2.32
N ILE A 171 14.17 14.70 1.82
CA ILE A 171 13.30 14.30 0.69
C ILE A 171 14.11 14.20 -0.59
N ASP A 172 14.89 15.21 -0.91
CA ASP A 172 15.69 15.24 -2.15
C ASP A 172 16.73 14.13 -2.20
N GLY A 173 17.46 13.89 -1.11
CA GLY A 173 18.41 12.78 -1.02
C GLY A 173 17.76 11.41 -1.11
N SER A 174 16.53 11.25 -0.57
CA SER A 174 15.75 10.01 -0.71
C SER A 174 15.38 9.75 -2.17
N VAL A 175 14.95 10.79 -2.88
CA VAL A 175 14.62 10.70 -4.32
C VAL A 175 15.84 10.39 -5.15
N ASP A 176 16.97 11.06 -4.90
CA ASP A 176 18.22 10.82 -5.63
C ASP A 176 18.74 9.40 -5.42
N LEU A 177 18.56 8.83 -4.22
CA LEU A 177 18.90 7.45 -3.97
C LEU A 177 18.00 6.48 -4.76
N ILE A 178 16.68 6.70 -4.74
CA ILE A 178 15.73 5.88 -5.51
C ILE A 178 16.07 5.92 -7.00
N LYS A 179 16.33 7.11 -7.56
CA LYS A 179 16.75 7.28 -8.97
C LYS A 179 17.99 6.46 -9.31
N LYS A 180 18.99 6.48 -8.44
CA LYS A 180 20.22 5.72 -8.65
C LYS A 180 19.95 4.22 -8.67
N VAL A 181 19.11 3.73 -7.77
CA VAL A 181 18.73 2.30 -7.73
C VAL A 181 17.98 1.90 -9.00
N ILE A 182 17.04 2.74 -9.47
CA ILE A 182 16.34 2.51 -10.75
C ILE A 182 17.34 2.43 -11.90
N ALA A 183 18.25 3.42 -12.03
CA ALA A 183 19.23 3.45 -13.10
C ALA A 183 20.19 2.25 -13.07
N MET A 184 20.59 1.77 -11.89
CA MET A 184 21.40 0.57 -11.74
C MET A 184 20.65 -0.67 -12.24
N LYS A 185 19.39 -0.85 -11.85
CA LYS A 185 18.58 -1.98 -12.29
C LYS A 185 18.30 -1.98 -13.80
N GLU A 186 18.15 -0.80 -14.40
CA GLU A 186 17.98 -0.64 -15.86
C GLU A 186 19.27 -0.94 -16.64
N SER A 187 20.45 -0.69 -16.02
CA SER A 187 21.75 -0.92 -16.68
C SER A 187 22.18 -2.40 -16.68
N GLU A 188 21.54 -3.26 -15.91
CA GLU A 188 21.81 -4.70 -15.83
C GLU A 188 21.06 -5.51 -16.90
N LYS A 189 20.27 -4.85 -17.75
CA LYS A 189 19.52 -5.46 -18.86
C LYS A 189 20.21 -5.24 -20.18
#